data_db9b4dd98a3f952effd039d718970386
#
_entry.id   db9b4dd98a3f952effd039d718970386
#
_cell.length_a   1.000
_cell.length_b   1.000
_cell.length_c   1.000
_cell.angle_alpha   90.00
_cell.angle_beta   90.00
_cell.angle_gamma   90.00
#
_symmetry.space_group_name_H-M   'P 1'
#
loop_
_entity.id
_entity.type
_entity.pdbx_description
1 polymer ?
#
loop_
_entity_poly.entity_id
_entity_poly.type
_entity_poly.pdbx_seq_one_letter_code
_entity_poly.pdbx_strand_id
1 'polypeptide(L)'
;MAVSLPTKKQLRRVAERIGFDLDDDEIACYRDVIARSMPAYRRLDQLPDYPPAVKYPRTPGYRPPESENRYKAWLIKTDIKGARRGKLQGKRVVVKDTVCVAGVPMMNGASFLE
;
A
#
# COMPACT_ATOMS: atom_id res chain seq x y z
N MET A 1 5.30 -2.82 -13.52
CA MET A 1 6.70 -3.23 -13.83
C MET A 1 6.79 -4.71 -13.53
N ALA A 2 6.95 -5.55 -14.55
CA ALA A 2 6.95 -6.99 -14.38
C ALA A 2 8.18 -7.45 -13.57
N VAL A 3 7.95 -8.18 -12.50
CA VAL A 3 9.00 -8.83 -11.72
C VAL A 3 9.59 -9.96 -12.56
N SER A 4 10.92 -10.00 -12.67
CA SER A 4 11.64 -11.05 -13.41
C SER A 4 12.41 -11.97 -12.46
N LEU A 5 12.53 -13.23 -12.85
CA LEU A 5 13.34 -14.19 -12.10
C LEU A 5 14.81 -13.75 -12.10
N PRO A 6 15.43 -13.56 -10.92
CA PRO A 6 16.83 -13.13 -10.85
C PRO A 6 17.79 -14.17 -11.40
N THR A 7 18.88 -13.72 -11.98
CA THR A 7 20.02 -14.58 -12.36
C THR A 7 20.77 -15.06 -11.12
N LYS A 8 21.51 -16.17 -11.23
CA LYS A 8 22.38 -16.66 -10.15
C LYS A 8 23.38 -15.58 -9.68
N LYS A 9 23.94 -14.80 -10.62
CA LYS A 9 24.86 -13.69 -10.32
C LYS A 9 24.17 -12.58 -9.49
N GLN A 10 22.93 -12.24 -9.80
CA GLN A 10 22.17 -11.25 -9.04
C GLN A 10 21.87 -11.75 -7.62
N LEU A 11 21.47 -13.02 -7.48
CA LEU A 11 21.22 -13.62 -6.16
C LEU A 11 22.48 -13.64 -5.31
N ARG A 12 23.62 -14.05 -5.86
CA ARG A 12 24.90 -14.03 -5.15
C ARG A 12 25.26 -12.64 -4.64
N ARG A 13 25.17 -11.63 -5.51
CA ARG A 13 25.41 -10.24 -5.11
C ARG A 13 24.49 -9.75 -3.99
N VAL A 14 23.23 -10.17 -3.98
CA VAL A 14 22.29 -9.83 -2.91
C VAL A 14 22.66 -10.54 -1.62
N ALA A 15 22.96 -11.85 -1.68
CA ALA A 15 23.42 -12.66 -0.54
C ALA A 15 24.64 -12.03 0.14
N GLU A 16 25.69 -11.76 -0.61
CA GLU A 16 26.91 -11.09 -0.14
C GLU A 16 26.59 -9.75 0.58
N ARG A 17 25.71 -8.93 -0.02
CA ARG A 17 25.35 -7.63 0.56
C ARG A 17 24.64 -7.72 1.90
N ILE A 18 23.91 -8.81 2.16
CA ILE A 18 23.21 -9.05 3.43
C ILE A 18 23.94 -10.02 4.35
N GLY A 19 25.21 -10.35 4.03
CA GLY A 19 26.09 -11.14 4.87
C GLY A 19 25.92 -12.65 4.78
N PHE A 20 25.29 -13.16 3.72
CA PHE A 20 25.21 -14.59 3.44
C PHE A 20 26.33 -15.01 2.48
N ASP A 21 27.03 -16.07 2.84
CA ASP A 21 28.02 -16.78 1.99
C ASP A 21 27.34 -18.05 1.48
N LEU A 22 26.77 -17.98 0.27
CA LEU A 22 26.01 -19.07 -0.34
C LEU A 22 26.82 -19.72 -1.46
N ASP A 23 26.87 -21.04 -1.45
CA ASP A 23 27.44 -21.82 -2.53
C ASP A 23 26.54 -21.90 -3.77
N ASP A 24 27.03 -22.59 -4.83
CA ASP A 24 26.31 -22.68 -6.11
C ASP A 24 24.99 -23.48 -6.02
N ASP A 25 24.95 -24.49 -5.15
CA ASP A 25 23.77 -25.35 -4.95
C ASP A 25 22.71 -24.60 -4.13
N GLU A 26 23.14 -23.88 -3.10
CA GLU A 26 22.27 -23.01 -2.30
C GLU A 26 21.67 -21.89 -3.16
N ILE A 27 22.47 -21.22 -3.99
CA ILE A 27 22.00 -20.22 -4.95
C ILE A 27 21.00 -20.81 -5.94
N ALA A 28 21.23 -22.06 -6.42
CA ALA A 28 20.28 -22.74 -7.28
C ALA A 28 18.96 -23.01 -6.55
N CYS A 29 19.04 -23.52 -5.31
CA CYS A 29 17.88 -23.78 -4.46
C CYS A 29 17.03 -22.52 -4.23
N TYR A 30 17.65 -21.42 -3.81
CA TYR A 30 16.95 -20.14 -3.65
C TYR A 30 16.27 -19.66 -4.94
N ARG A 31 16.98 -19.81 -6.07
CA ARG A 31 16.44 -19.46 -7.36
C ARG A 31 15.20 -20.27 -7.73
N ASP A 32 15.19 -21.56 -7.43
CA ASP A 32 14.05 -22.46 -7.66
C ASP A 32 12.85 -22.10 -6.77
N VAL A 33 13.08 -21.76 -5.51
CA VAL A 33 12.01 -21.26 -4.62
C VAL A 33 11.40 -19.98 -5.17
N ILE A 34 12.22 -19.04 -5.61
CA ILE A 34 11.74 -17.79 -6.23
C ILE A 34 10.98 -18.09 -7.51
N ALA A 35 11.46 -19.00 -8.36
CA ALA A 35 10.82 -19.38 -9.61
C ALA A 35 9.39 -19.90 -9.41
N ARG A 36 9.15 -20.66 -8.34
CA ARG A 36 7.81 -21.15 -7.96
C ARG A 36 6.84 -20.03 -7.62
N SER A 37 7.32 -18.88 -7.15
CA SER A 37 6.50 -17.71 -6.82
C SER A 37 6.21 -16.81 -8.04
N MET A 38 6.99 -16.92 -9.12
CA MET A 38 6.85 -16.05 -10.30
C MET A 38 5.46 -16.07 -10.97
N PRO A 39 4.74 -17.22 -11.04
CA PRO A 39 3.38 -17.21 -11.58
C PRO A 39 2.41 -16.31 -10.81
N ALA A 40 2.54 -16.22 -9.49
CA ALA A 40 1.71 -15.33 -8.66
C ALA A 40 1.96 -13.85 -9.01
N TYR A 41 3.22 -13.43 -9.14
CA TYR A 41 3.57 -12.06 -9.57
C TYR A 41 3.03 -11.73 -10.96
N ARG A 42 3.15 -12.68 -11.92
CA ARG A 42 2.58 -12.50 -13.26
C ARG A 42 1.06 -12.36 -13.21
N ARG A 43 0.40 -13.11 -12.31
CA ARG A 43 -1.04 -13.01 -12.13
C ARG A 43 -1.44 -11.66 -11.54
N LEU A 44 -0.68 -11.13 -10.57
CA LEU A 44 -0.90 -9.79 -10.02
C LEU A 44 -0.78 -8.71 -11.09
N ASP A 45 0.23 -8.78 -11.95
CA ASP A 45 0.41 -7.83 -13.07
C ASP A 45 -0.79 -7.83 -14.06
N GLN A 46 -1.56 -8.92 -14.11
CA GLN A 46 -2.73 -9.07 -14.99
C GLN A 46 -4.03 -8.64 -14.32
N LEU A 47 -4.03 -8.43 -13.00
CA LEU A 47 -5.24 -8.00 -12.29
C LEU A 47 -5.49 -6.53 -12.60
N PRO A 48 -6.73 -6.19 -12.98
CA PRO A 48 -7.09 -4.79 -13.15
C PRO A 48 -7.11 -4.08 -11.80
N ASP A 49 -6.65 -2.82 -11.80
CA ASP A 49 -6.78 -1.95 -10.65
C ASP A 49 -8.19 -1.30 -10.68
N TYR A 50 -8.98 -1.55 -9.67
CA TYR A 50 -10.31 -0.99 -9.50
C TYR A 50 -10.37 -0.01 -8.34
N PRO A 51 -9.79 1.19 -8.47
CA PRO A 51 -9.94 2.18 -7.41
C PRO A 51 -11.42 2.53 -7.24
N PRO A 52 -11.92 2.67 -6.00
CA PRO A 52 -13.31 2.99 -5.76
C PRO A 52 -13.65 4.36 -6.33
N ALA A 53 -14.75 4.44 -7.08
CA ALA A 53 -15.21 5.69 -7.67
C ALA A 53 -15.60 6.71 -6.59
N VAL A 54 -15.27 7.98 -6.80
CA VAL A 54 -15.71 9.10 -5.97
C VAL A 54 -17.18 9.37 -6.24
N LYS A 55 -18.06 8.85 -5.40
CA LYS A 55 -19.52 8.95 -5.57
C LYS A 55 -20.11 10.27 -5.10
N TYR A 56 -19.58 10.83 -4.03
CA TYR A 56 -20.09 12.05 -3.41
C TYR A 56 -19.02 13.15 -3.39
N PRO A 57 -19.43 14.43 -3.56
CA PRO A 57 -18.50 15.55 -3.44
C PRO A 57 -17.78 15.54 -2.09
N ARG A 58 -16.49 15.84 -2.11
CA ARG A 58 -15.64 15.90 -0.92
C ARG A 58 -14.53 16.92 -1.09
N THR A 59 -14.03 17.40 0.04
CA THR A 59 -12.80 18.18 0.03
C THR A 59 -11.61 17.25 -0.23
N PRO A 60 -10.49 17.77 -0.78
CA PRO A 60 -9.28 16.97 -0.98
C PRO A 60 -8.73 16.36 0.33
N GLY A 61 -9.16 16.93 1.45
CA GLY A 61 -8.58 16.60 2.75
C GLY A 61 -7.37 17.47 3.06
N TYR A 62 -7.02 17.53 4.34
CA TYR A 62 -5.83 18.24 4.80
C TYR A 62 -5.23 17.54 6.02
N ARG A 63 -3.93 17.71 6.20
CA ARG A 63 -3.27 17.32 7.44
C ARG A 63 -3.54 18.36 8.50
N PRO A 64 -4.20 18.02 9.62
CA PRO A 64 -4.51 18.99 10.65
C PRO A 64 -3.23 19.46 11.35
N PRO A 65 -3.11 20.76 11.65
CA PRO A 65 -2.00 21.30 12.42
C PRO A 65 -2.02 20.76 13.86
N GLU A 66 -0.94 20.96 14.59
CA GLU A 66 -0.82 20.45 15.97
C GLU A 66 -1.90 20.99 16.90
N SER A 67 -2.34 22.23 16.71
CA SER A 67 -3.44 22.86 17.44
C SER A 67 -4.77 22.10 17.32
N GLU A 68 -4.98 21.42 16.19
CA GLU A 68 -6.16 20.59 15.94
C GLU A 68 -5.91 19.10 16.18
N ASN A 69 -4.66 18.69 16.43
CA ASN A 69 -4.22 17.30 16.46
C ASN A 69 -3.26 17.02 17.63
N ARG A 70 -3.58 17.56 18.79
CA ARG A 70 -2.76 17.47 20.03
C ARG A 70 -2.26 16.05 20.32
N TYR A 71 -3.07 15.04 20.03
CA TYR A 71 -2.74 13.63 20.29
C TYR A 71 -2.17 12.92 19.05
N LYS A 72 -1.92 13.65 17.95
CA LYS A 72 -1.46 13.09 16.67
C LYS A 72 -2.31 11.91 16.17
N ALA A 73 -3.61 11.96 16.49
CA ALA A 73 -4.56 10.90 16.18
C ALA A 73 -5.08 10.94 14.73
N TRP A 74 -4.98 12.10 14.07
CA TRP A 74 -5.54 12.33 12.75
C TRP A 74 -4.44 12.50 11.72
N LEU A 75 -4.48 11.68 10.68
CA LEU A 75 -3.61 11.85 9.52
C LEU A 75 -4.23 12.85 8.53
N ILE A 76 -5.46 12.61 8.11
CA ILE A 76 -6.21 13.45 7.18
C ILE A 76 -7.60 13.75 7.76
N LYS A 77 -8.04 15.00 7.64
CA LYS A 77 -9.44 15.40 7.83
C LYS A 77 -10.04 15.79 6.49
N THR A 78 -11.25 15.30 6.21
CA THR A 78 -11.99 15.61 4.98
C THR A 78 -13.46 15.77 5.26
N ASP A 79 -14.15 16.54 4.45
CA ASP A 79 -15.60 16.68 4.48
C ASP A 79 -16.22 16.02 3.25
N ILE A 80 -17.04 15.01 3.47
CA ILE A 80 -17.73 14.26 2.42
C ILE A 80 -19.22 14.55 2.51
N LYS A 81 -19.75 15.19 1.49
CA LYS A 81 -21.20 15.46 1.38
C LYS A 81 -21.91 14.21 0.89
N GLY A 82 -22.23 13.32 1.80
CA GLY A 82 -22.92 12.07 1.53
C GLY A 82 -24.41 12.24 1.19
N ALA A 83 -25.20 11.20 1.42
CA ALA A 83 -26.64 11.21 1.15
C ALA A 83 -27.36 12.26 2.00
N ARG A 84 -28.35 12.92 1.38
CA ARG A 84 -29.16 13.97 2.04
C ARG A 84 -30.03 13.45 3.18
N ARG A 85 -30.26 12.15 3.27
CA ARG A 85 -31.07 11.47 4.30
C ARG A 85 -30.38 10.18 4.72
N GLY A 86 -30.54 9.82 5.99
CA GLY A 86 -30.02 8.58 6.55
C GLY A 86 -29.75 8.70 8.04
N LYS A 87 -29.65 7.56 8.74
CA LYS A 87 -29.42 7.50 10.19
C LYS A 87 -28.12 8.15 10.64
N LEU A 88 -27.14 8.26 9.74
CA LEU A 88 -25.81 8.81 10.02
C LEU A 88 -25.63 10.24 9.49
N GLN A 89 -26.69 10.89 9.00
CA GLN A 89 -26.59 12.26 8.50
C GLN A 89 -26.06 13.19 9.60
N GLY A 90 -25.07 14.02 9.26
CA GLY A 90 -24.43 14.96 10.18
C GLY A 90 -23.50 14.32 11.23
N LYS A 91 -23.32 13.02 11.20
CA LYS A 91 -22.37 12.33 12.10
C LYS A 91 -20.95 12.42 11.55
N ARG A 92 -20.01 12.64 12.46
CA ARG A 92 -18.58 12.49 12.16
C ARG A 92 -18.18 11.04 12.34
N VAL A 93 -17.38 10.53 11.42
CA VAL A 93 -16.91 9.16 11.40
C VAL A 93 -15.39 9.16 11.40
N VAL A 94 -14.79 8.27 12.17
CA VAL A 94 -13.36 8.00 12.16
C VAL A 94 -13.12 6.74 11.37
N VAL A 95 -12.20 6.80 10.44
CA VAL A 95 -11.80 5.66 9.62
C VAL A 95 -10.32 5.40 9.86
N LYS A 96 -9.97 4.14 10.12
CA LYS A 96 -8.56 3.78 10.27
C LYS A 96 -7.83 3.95 8.95
N ASP A 97 -6.58 4.40 8.99
CA ASP A 97 -5.73 4.65 7.82
C ASP A 97 -5.34 3.38 7.02
N THR A 98 -5.91 2.24 7.36
CA THR A 98 -5.83 0.99 6.58
C THR A 98 -7.05 0.76 5.68
N VAL A 99 -8.03 1.66 5.74
CA VAL A 99 -9.28 1.58 4.98
C VAL A 99 -9.29 2.66 3.92
N CYS A 100 -9.33 2.25 2.66
CA CYS A 100 -9.40 3.17 1.54
C CYS A 100 -10.73 3.94 1.53
N VAL A 101 -10.64 5.25 1.48
CA VAL A 101 -11.77 6.15 1.21
C VAL A 101 -11.53 6.83 -0.13
N ALA A 102 -12.40 6.59 -1.10
CA ALA A 102 -12.23 7.09 -2.46
C ALA A 102 -11.94 8.59 -2.48
N GLY A 103 -10.85 9.01 -3.15
CA GLY A 103 -10.44 10.41 -3.27
C GLY A 103 -9.86 11.03 -1.99
N VAL A 104 -9.48 10.23 -1.00
CA VAL A 104 -8.79 10.67 0.23
C VAL A 104 -7.46 9.92 0.33
N PRO A 105 -6.33 10.60 0.57
CA PRO A 105 -5.04 9.94 0.77
C PRO A 105 -5.09 8.90 1.87
N MET A 106 -4.46 7.75 1.65
CA MET A 106 -4.30 6.68 2.61
C MET A 106 -2.84 6.22 2.59
N MET A 107 -2.21 6.13 3.74
CA MET A 107 -0.79 5.82 3.86
C MET A 107 -0.53 4.49 4.57
N ASN A 108 -1.54 3.88 5.18
CA ASN A 108 -1.37 2.65 5.98
C ASN A 108 -0.24 2.78 7.04
N GLY A 109 -0.05 3.99 7.57
CA GLY A 109 1.01 4.30 8.53
C GLY A 109 2.42 4.41 7.93
N ALA A 110 2.58 4.34 6.62
CA ALA A 110 3.87 4.34 5.94
C ALA A 110 4.06 5.58 5.07
N SER A 111 5.00 6.45 5.43
CA SER A 111 5.24 7.72 4.73
C SER A 111 5.63 7.59 3.26
N PHE A 112 6.17 6.44 2.86
CA PHE A 112 6.53 6.18 1.45
C PHE A 112 5.33 5.87 0.54
N LEU A 113 4.12 5.75 1.12
CA LEU A 113 2.86 5.58 0.37
C LEU A 113 2.13 6.91 0.12
N GLU A 114 2.72 8.03 0.52
CA GLU A 114 2.16 9.35 0.32
C GLU A 114 2.18 9.83 -1.13
#